data_26904952598279cce966903f2bb8df4d
#
_entry.id   26904952598279cce966903f2bb8df4d
#
_cell.length_a   1.000
_cell.length_b   1.000
_cell.length_c   1.000
_cell.angle_alpha   90.00
_cell.angle_beta   90.00
_cell.angle_gamma   90.00
#
_symmetry.space_group_name_H-M   'P 1'
#
loop_
_entity.id
_entity.type
_entity.pdbx_description
1 polymer ?
#
loop_
_entity_poly.entity_id
_entity_poly.type
_entity_poly.pdbx_seq_one_letter_code
_entity_poly.pdbx_strand_id
1 'polypeptide(L)'
;MVTDSAVTAPAGTESSVPAGLARSWLLVPGSADGLATRAGASGADVVVVDLEDGVAAADKGRARRALVAVADAGLRPWVRIGDAASDEWRTDVALLRGRDLVAGVVLAKVETPEHVRRTVDALDGALPIVALVESARGIEAALEIAEAPGVVRLAFGSGDFRRDTGAADDPLALLYARSRLVSTSRAAGLPGPVDGPTVRREPAVLMDASRHAASLGMTGRLCLREEQVDAVNAALSPTGDELAWAFDVLDTLERCGIRDGSDLPRIARARAICGAAEAFGIEADAAAVHISDYAS
;
A
#
# COMPACT_ATOMS: atom_id res chain seq x y z
N MET A 1 42.02 11.05 27.16
CA MET A 1 40.98 10.00 27.23
C MET A 1 39.70 10.62 26.71
N VAL A 2 39.37 10.39 25.46
CA VAL A 2 38.12 10.81 24.84
C VAL A 2 37.27 9.53 24.79
N THR A 3 36.18 9.52 25.53
CA THR A 3 35.22 8.41 25.58
C THR A 3 34.38 8.45 24.31
N ASP A 4 34.58 7.42 23.52
CA ASP A 4 33.83 7.10 22.32
C ASP A 4 32.39 6.68 22.73
N SER A 5 31.45 7.59 22.54
CA SER A 5 30.02 7.27 22.75
C SER A 5 29.51 6.56 21.49
N ALA A 6 29.46 5.25 21.54
CA ALA A 6 28.77 4.44 20.53
C ALA A 6 27.30 4.87 20.47
N VAL A 7 26.93 5.50 19.36
CA VAL A 7 25.53 5.74 19.00
C VAL A 7 24.94 4.37 18.64
N THR A 8 24.17 3.82 19.56
CA THR A 8 23.32 2.64 19.30
C THR A 8 22.27 3.04 18.28
N ALA A 9 22.36 2.48 17.07
CA ALA A 9 21.30 2.60 16.07
C ALA A 9 20.01 1.95 16.64
N PRO A 10 18.82 2.57 16.43
CA PRO A 10 17.58 1.94 16.84
C PRO A 10 17.37 0.66 16.02
N ALA A 11 16.90 -0.39 16.68
CA ALA A 11 16.51 -1.65 16.07
C ALA A 11 15.58 -1.38 14.90
N GLY A 12 15.82 -2.01 13.75
CA GLY A 12 15.05 -1.83 12.52
C GLY A 12 13.56 -2.06 12.78
N THR A 13 12.78 -1.01 12.60
CA THR A 13 11.33 -1.09 12.65
C THR A 13 10.85 -1.62 11.31
N GLU A 14 10.55 -2.93 11.24
CA GLU A 14 9.54 -3.40 10.28
C GLU A 14 8.27 -2.56 10.51
N SER A 15 7.62 -2.14 9.46
CA SER A 15 6.32 -1.46 9.57
C SER A 15 5.41 -2.34 10.43
N SER A 16 4.88 -1.79 11.53
CA SER A 16 3.94 -2.50 12.39
C SER A 16 2.61 -2.79 11.69
N VAL A 17 2.33 -2.12 10.57
CA VAL A 17 1.10 -2.27 9.79
C VAL A 17 1.31 -3.28 8.67
N PRO A 18 0.55 -4.39 8.63
CA PRO A 18 0.62 -5.35 7.53
C PRO A 18 0.31 -4.71 6.18
N ALA A 19 0.99 -5.15 5.11
CA ALA A 19 0.81 -4.60 3.76
C ALA A 19 -0.65 -4.59 3.27
N GLY A 20 -1.46 -5.56 3.70
CA GLY A 20 -2.90 -5.61 3.40
C GLY A 20 -3.72 -4.47 4.02
N LEU A 21 -3.27 -3.91 5.14
CA LEU A 21 -3.92 -2.82 5.85
C LEU A 21 -3.21 -1.47 5.66
N ALA A 22 -2.00 -1.45 5.11
CA ALA A 22 -1.19 -0.25 4.96
C ALA A 22 -1.92 0.85 4.18
N ARG A 23 -1.99 2.04 4.80
CA ARG A 23 -2.67 3.23 4.29
C ARG A 23 -1.77 4.03 3.35
N SER A 24 -0.57 4.38 3.80
CA SER A 24 0.38 5.18 3.04
C SER A 24 1.50 4.31 2.46
N TRP A 25 1.72 4.44 1.15
CA TRP A 25 2.75 3.77 0.38
C TRP A 25 3.68 4.84 -0.21
N LEU A 26 4.75 5.16 0.50
CA LEU A 26 5.67 6.24 0.11
C LEU A 26 6.66 5.75 -0.94
N LEU A 27 6.56 6.27 -2.15
CA LEU A 27 7.54 6.05 -3.22
C LEU A 27 8.76 6.94 -3.01
N VAL A 28 9.93 6.34 -2.82
CA VAL A 28 11.20 7.05 -2.70
C VAL A 28 12.11 6.62 -3.86
N PRO A 29 12.51 7.54 -4.76
CA PRO A 29 13.46 7.19 -5.82
C PRO A 29 14.70 6.52 -5.25
N GLY A 30 15.08 5.34 -5.78
CA GLY A 30 16.26 4.61 -5.32
C GLY A 30 17.57 5.38 -5.53
N SER A 31 17.54 6.40 -6.38
CA SER A 31 18.64 7.33 -6.61
C SER A 31 18.66 8.52 -5.63
N ALA A 32 17.69 8.65 -4.71
CA ALA A 32 17.62 9.76 -3.77
C ALA A 32 18.77 9.72 -2.75
N ASP A 33 19.26 10.89 -2.40
CA ASP A 33 20.25 11.02 -1.32
C ASP A 33 19.60 10.69 0.03
N GLY A 34 20.35 10.05 0.92
CA GLY A 34 19.87 9.70 2.26
C GLY A 34 18.72 8.67 2.25
N LEU A 35 18.65 7.79 1.24
CA LEU A 35 17.55 6.82 1.06
C LEU A 35 17.26 6.02 2.34
N ALA A 36 18.27 5.51 3.04
CA ALA A 36 18.10 4.73 4.27
C ALA A 36 17.46 5.56 5.40
N THR A 37 17.90 6.82 5.57
CA THR A 37 17.33 7.73 6.56
C THR A 37 15.87 8.05 6.22
N ARG A 38 15.56 8.34 4.97
CA ARG A 38 14.20 8.62 4.49
C ARG A 38 13.29 7.42 4.67
N ALA A 39 13.79 6.22 4.34
CA ALA A 39 13.04 4.99 4.54
C ALA A 39 12.72 4.72 6.02
N GLY A 40 13.65 5.00 6.93
CA GLY A 40 13.48 4.73 8.36
C GLY A 40 12.69 5.79 9.14
N ALA A 41 12.59 7.04 8.63
CA ALA A 41 12.02 8.16 9.37
C ALA A 41 10.69 8.69 8.82
N SER A 42 10.17 8.12 7.74
CA SER A 42 9.06 8.71 6.98
C SER A 42 7.68 8.65 7.67
N GLY A 43 7.49 7.82 8.70
CA GLY A 43 6.16 7.56 9.29
C GLY A 43 5.15 6.87 8.35
N ALA A 44 5.56 6.51 7.14
CA ALA A 44 4.70 5.78 6.20
C ALA A 44 4.49 4.33 6.66
N ASP A 45 3.26 3.81 6.48
CA ASP A 45 2.98 2.41 6.76
C ASP A 45 3.83 1.48 5.89
N VAL A 46 4.11 1.88 4.64
CA VAL A 46 5.02 1.17 3.72
C VAL A 46 5.90 2.16 2.98
N VAL A 47 7.20 1.90 2.96
CA VAL A 47 8.16 2.59 2.08
C VAL A 47 8.45 1.72 0.88
N VAL A 48 8.35 2.30 -0.31
CA VAL A 48 8.63 1.65 -1.59
C VAL A 48 9.83 2.33 -2.24
N VAL A 49 10.96 1.63 -2.30
CA VAL A 49 12.12 2.09 -3.06
C VAL A 49 11.82 1.93 -4.55
N ASP A 50 11.86 3.03 -5.26
CA ASP A 50 11.54 3.03 -6.68
C ASP A 50 12.78 2.77 -7.54
N LEU A 51 12.76 1.70 -8.33
CA LEU A 51 13.74 1.39 -9.36
C LEU A 51 13.19 1.60 -10.78
N GLU A 52 11.94 2.07 -10.90
CA GLU A 52 11.21 2.22 -12.15
C GLU A 52 11.26 3.68 -12.66
N ASP A 53 10.15 4.29 -13.05
CA ASP A 53 10.08 5.60 -13.71
C ASP A 53 10.58 6.77 -12.86
N GLY A 54 10.62 6.65 -11.54
CA GLY A 54 11.21 7.65 -10.65
C GLY A 54 12.75 7.72 -10.68
N VAL A 55 13.42 6.84 -11.46
CA VAL A 55 14.87 6.78 -11.58
C VAL A 55 15.28 6.84 -13.04
N ALA A 56 16.12 7.83 -13.40
CA ALA A 56 16.65 7.93 -14.75
C ALA A 56 17.48 6.70 -15.15
N ALA A 57 17.48 6.32 -16.43
CA ALA A 57 18.20 5.14 -16.94
C ALA A 57 19.68 5.12 -16.50
N ALA A 58 20.37 6.26 -16.54
CA ALA A 58 21.77 6.38 -16.15
C ALA A 58 22.00 6.12 -14.63
N ASP A 59 20.95 6.28 -13.80
CA ASP A 59 21.03 6.16 -12.35
C ASP A 59 20.56 4.79 -11.82
N LYS A 60 19.99 3.92 -12.66
CA LYS A 60 19.48 2.59 -12.26
C LYS A 60 20.50 1.77 -11.48
N GLY A 61 21.75 1.73 -11.95
CA GLY A 61 22.83 1.03 -11.25
C GLY A 61 23.14 1.62 -9.86
N ARG A 62 23.04 2.95 -9.68
CA ARG A 62 23.20 3.61 -8.39
C ARG A 62 22.03 3.27 -7.46
N ALA A 63 20.81 3.32 -7.97
CA ALA A 63 19.60 3.00 -7.22
C ALA A 63 19.60 1.56 -6.69
N ARG A 64 20.01 0.57 -7.51
CA ARG A 64 20.18 -0.82 -7.08
C ARG A 64 21.19 -0.99 -5.95
N ARG A 65 22.34 -0.31 -6.02
CA ARG A 65 23.32 -0.33 -4.93
C ARG A 65 22.79 0.33 -3.66
N ALA A 66 22.03 1.41 -3.78
CA ALA A 66 21.42 2.08 -2.65
C ALA A 66 20.37 1.18 -1.95
N LEU A 67 19.56 0.42 -2.71
CA LEU A 67 18.64 -0.57 -2.15
C LEU A 67 19.39 -1.63 -1.31
N VAL A 68 20.52 -2.14 -1.81
CA VAL A 68 21.36 -3.07 -1.03
C VAL A 68 21.86 -2.42 0.26
N ALA A 69 22.33 -1.17 0.21
CA ALA A 69 22.80 -0.46 1.40
C ALA A 69 21.66 -0.22 2.43
N VAL A 70 20.42 -0.01 1.97
CA VAL A 70 19.22 0.07 2.85
C VAL A 70 19.01 -1.26 3.57
N ALA A 71 19.10 -2.37 2.85
CA ALA A 71 18.96 -3.71 3.43
C ALA A 71 20.13 -4.06 4.39
N ASP A 72 21.36 -3.66 4.07
CA ASP A 72 22.53 -3.83 4.94
C ASP A 72 22.39 -3.00 6.24
N ALA A 73 21.64 -1.89 6.20
CA ALA A 73 21.27 -1.12 7.38
C ALA A 73 20.14 -1.76 8.22
N GLY A 74 19.67 -2.95 7.86
CA GLY A 74 18.63 -3.69 8.60
C GLY A 74 17.21 -3.37 8.20
N LEU A 75 16.97 -2.51 7.18
CA LEU A 75 15.64 -2.17 6.71
C LEU A 75 15.18 -3.13 5.60
N ARG A 76 13.87 -3.37 5.52
CA ARG A 76 13.26 -4.20 4.48
C ARG A 76 12.13 -3.41 3.80
N PRO A 77 12.45 -2.43 2.94
CA PRO A 77 11.42 -1.70 2.20
C PRO A 77 10.74 -2.63 1.19
N TRP A 78 9.60 -2.20 0.66
CA TRP A 78 9.13 -2.71 -0.61
C TRP A 78 9.95 -2.11 -1.74
N VAL A 79 9.93 -2.73 -2.92
CA VAL A 79 10.62 -2.19 -4.10
C VAL A 79 9.68 -2.15 -5.29
N ARG A 80 9.63 -1.01 -5.99
CA ARG A 80 8.95 -0.94 -7.29
C ARG A 80 9.94 -1.27 -8.40
N ILE A 81 9.61 -2.29 -9.20
CA ILE A 81 10.34 -2.71 -10.39
C ILE A 81 9.48 -2.50 -11.63
N GLY A 82 10.14 -2.38 -12.78
CA GLY A 82 9.48 -2.05 -14.04
C GLY A 82 8.71 -3.20 -14.68
N ASP A 83 8.29 -2.96 -15.90
CA ASP A 83 7.57 -3.89 -16.77
C ASP A 83 8.28 -5.25 -16.87
N ALA A 84 7.54 -6.33 -16.64
CA ALA A 84 8.03 -7.72 -16.70
C ALA A 84 8.61 -8.12 -18.08
N ALA A 85 8.39 -7.36 -19.14
CA ALA A 85 9.01 -7.57 -20.47
C ALA A 85 10.36 -6.85 -20.63
N SER A 86 10.73 -5.93 -19.74
CA SER A 86 11.91 -5.07 -19.88
C SER A 86 13.22 -5.74 -19.46
N ASP A 87 14.35 -5.23 -19.96
CA ASP A 87 15.68 -5.67 -19.52
C ASP A 87 16.00 -5.19 -18.10
N GLU A 88 15.46 -4.03 -17.71
CA GLU A 88 15.58 -3.50 -16.35
C GLU A 88 14.93 -4.45 -15.34
N TRP A 89 13.74 -4.97 -15.63
CA TRP A 89 13.08 -5.98 -14.81
C TRP A 89 13.96 -7.23 -14.62
N ARG A 90 14.60 -7.74 -15.69
CA ARG A 90 15.51 -8.90 -15.58
C ARG A 90 16.66 -8.63 -14.62
N THR A 91 17.22 -7.41 -14.68
CA THR A 91 18.32 -6.99 -13.80
C THR A 91 17.85 -6.85 -12.35
N ASP A 92 16.64 -6.29 -12.14
CA ASP A 92 16.07 -6.09 -10.80
C ASP A 92 15.74 -7.45 -10.15
N VAL A 93 15.09 -8.35 -10.87
CA VAL A 93 14.78 -9.69 -10.39
C VAL A 93 16.06 -10.48 -10.07
N ALA A 94 17.10 -10.40 -10.90
CA ALA A 94 18.39 -11.04 -10.64
C ALA A 94 19.07 -10.49 -9.38
N LEU A 95 18.87 -9.22 -9.06
CA LEU A 95 19.32 -8.61 -7.80
C LEU A 95 18.58 -9.16 -6.59
N LEU A 96 17.26 -9.33 -6.69
CA LEU A 96 16.38 -9.68 -5.56
C LEU A 96 16.39 -11.18 -5.26
N ARG A 97 16.56 -12.03 -6.29
CA ARG A 97 16.44 -13.48 -6.20
C ARG A 97 17.38 -14.08 -5.14
N GLY A 98 16.82 -14.86 -4.22
CA GLY A 98 17.56 -15.55 -3.17
C GLY A 98 18.22 -14.64 -2.13
N ARG A 99 17.83 -13.34 -2.07
CA ARG A 99 18.39 -12.35 -1.15
C ARG A 99 17.30 -11.72 -0.31
N ASP A 100 17.57 -11.57 0.97
CA ASP A 100 16.69 -10.87 1.92
C ASP A 100 16.96 -9.34 1.87
N LEU A 101 16.48 -8.68 0.82
CA LEU A 101 16.68 -7.25 0.61
C LEU A 101 15.42 -6.43 0.84
N VAL A 102 14.24 -7.03 0.63
CA VAL A 102 12.95 -6.32 0.58
C VAL A 102 11.83 -7.18 1.18
N ALA A 103 10.78 -6.52 1.68
CA ALA A 103 9.59 -7.18 2.19
C ALA A 103 8.62 -7.64 1.08
N GLY A 104 8.72 -7.06 -0.12
CA GLY A 104 7.87 -7.41 -1.26
C GLY A 104 8.15 -6.54 -2.48
N VAL A 105 7.43 -6.81 -3.55
CA VAL A 105 7.60 -6.16 -4.86
C VAL A 105 6.31 -5.46 -5.28
N VAL A 106 6.40 -4.20 -5.69
CA VAL A 106 5.40 -3.50 -6.48
C VAL A 106 5.79 -3.67 -7.95
N LEU A 107 5.07 -4.52 -8.67
CA LEU A 107 5.31 -4.75 -10.09
C LEU A 107 4.55 -3.71 -10.91
N ALA A 108 5.26 -2.83 -11.60
CA ALA A 108 4.69 -1.80 -12.44
C ALA A 108 4.20 -2.35 -13.79
N LYS A 109 3.28 -1.62 -14.43
CA LYS A 109 2.79 -1.87 -15.78
C LYS A 109 2.23 -3.28 -15.99
N VAL A 110 1.48 -3.76 -14.98
CA VAL A 110 0.85 -5.09 -15.06
C VAL A 110 -0.39 -5.01 -15.95
N GLU A 111 -0.36 -5.75 -17.04
CA GLU A 111 -1.46 -5.82 -18.02
C GLU A 111 -2.07 -7.22 -18.16
N THR A 112 -1.37 -8.24 -17.67
CA THR A 112 -1.80 -9.63 -17.78
C THR A 112 -1.36 -10.43 -16.55
N PRO A 113 -2.04 -11.53 -16.20
CA PRO A 113 -1.61 -12.41 -15.13
C PRO A 113 -0.23 -13.05 -15.39
N GLU A 114 0.17 -13.14 -16.66
CA GLU A 114 1.48 -13.67 -17.04
C GLU A 114 2.65 -12.78 -16.57
N HIS A 115 2.48 -11.46 -16.54
CA HIS A 115 3.50 -10.55 -15.98
C HIS A 115 3.78 -10.88 -14.50
N VAL A 116 2.72 -11.19 -13.76
CA VAL A 116 2.83 -11.62 -12.35
C VAL A 116 3.51 -13.00 -12.25
N ARG A 117 3.00 -14.00 -12.97
CA ARG A 117 3.55 -15.37 -12.91
C ARG A 117 5.04 -15.39 -13.22
N ARG A 118 5.46 -14.73 -14.30
CA ARG A 118 6.89 -14.59 -14.64
C ARG A 118 7.71 -13.98 -13.51
N THR A 119 7.17 -12.99 -12.81
CA THR A 119 7.87 -12.33 -11.71
C THR A 119 7.96 -13.24 -10.50
N VAL A 120 6.87 -13.92 -10.15
CA VAL A 120 6.83 -14.91 -9.06
C VAL A 120 7.82 -16.05 -9.32
N ASP A 121 7.79 -16.63 -10.54
CA ASP A 121 8.70 -17.73 -10.92
C ASP A 121 10.16 -17.29 -10.88
N ALA A 122 10.46 -16.08 -11.39
CA ALA A 122 11.81 -15.55 -11.41
C ALA A 122 12.35 -15.21 -10.01
N LEU A 123 11.45 -14.99 -9.03
CA LEU A 123 11.79 -14.77 -7.62
C LEU A 123 11.64 -16.02 -6.75
N ASP A 124 11.49 -17.22 -7.38
CA ASP A 124 11.29 -18.51 -6.70
C ASP A 124 10.10 -18.51 -5.73
N GLY A 125 9.07 -17.66 -5.97
CA GLY A 125 7.89 -17.52 -5.12
C GLY A 125 8.15 -16.87 -3.75
N ALA A 126 9.32 -16.30 -3.53
CA ALA A 126 9.78 -15.87 -2.20
C ALA A 126 9.19 -14.53 -1.72
N LEU A 127 8.69 -13.69 -2.65
CA LEU A 127 8.25 -12.33 -2.33
C LEU A 127 6.78 -12.09 -2.72
N PRO A 128 5.99 -11.44 -1.86
CA PRO A 128 4.64 -11.02 -2.21
C PRO A 128 4.66 -9.90 -3.27
N ILE A 129 3.64 -9.90 -4.14
CA ILE A 129 3.52 -8.93 -5.24
C ILE A 129 2.32 -8.02 -5.01
N VAL A 130 2.54 -6.71 -5.05
CA VAL A 130 1.51 -5.70 -5.32
C VAL A 130 1.50 -5.44 -6.82
N ALA A 131 0.40 -5.75 -7.50
CA ALA A 131 0.27 -5.52 -8.93
C ALA A 131 -0.20 -4.08 -9.19
N LEU A 132 0.66 -3.25 -9.78
CA LEU A 132 0.34 -1.87 -10.16
C LEU A 132 -0.29 -1.87 -11.55
N VAL A 133 -1.60 -1.61 -11.58
CA VAL A 133 -2.43 -1.57 -12.79
C VAL A 133 -2.58 -0.12 -13.22
N GLU A 134 -2.12 0.19 -14.43
CA GLU A 134 -1.96 1.58 -14.88
C GLU A 134 -2.17 1.78 -16.39
N SER A 135 -2.90 0.85 -17.02
CA SER A 135 -3.36 0.95 -18.40
C SER A 135 -4.78 0.45 -18.56
N ALA A 136 -5.45 0.82 -19.65
CA ALA A 136 -6.79 0.33 -19.98
C ALA A 136 -6.81 -1.21 -20.05
N ARG A 137 -5.80 -1.82 -20.69
CA ARG A 137 -5.66 -3.27 -20.77
C ARG A 137 -5.57 -3.91 -19.39
N GLY A 138 -4.77 -3.36 -18.50
CA GLY A 138 -4.61 -3.87 -17.14
C GLY A 138 -5.91 -3.74 -16.32
N ILE A 139 -6.67 -2.66 -16.48
CA ILE A 139 -7.99 -2.49 -15.83
C ILE A 139 -8.98 -3.55 -16.30
N GLU A 140 -9.03 -3.85 -17.60
CA GLU A 140 -9.93 -4.90 -18.11
C GLU A 140 -9.50 -6.31 -17.66
N ALA A 141 -8.21 -6.59 -17.54
CA ALA A 141 -7.67 -7.86 -17.07
C ALA A 141 -7.55 -7.96 -15.52
N ALA A 142 -8.05 -6.97 -14.78
CA ALA A 142 -7.77 -6.84 -13.34
C ALA A 142 -8.14 -8.07 -12.51
N LEU A 143 -9.23 -8.79 -12.85
CA LEU A 143 -9.63 -10.00 -12.11
C LEU A 143 -8.60 -11.13 -12.28
N GLU A 144 -8.21 -11.40 -13.50
CA GLU A 144 -7.21 -12.43 -13.81
C GLU A 144 -5.84 -12.10 -13.20
N ILE A 145 -5.49 -10.81 -13.15
CA ILE A 145 -4.28 -10.31 -12.47
C ILE A 145 -4.39 -10.55 -10.96
N ALA A 146 -5.53 -10.19 -10.35
CA ALA A 146 -5.75 -10.31 -8.91
C ALA A 146 -5.73 -11.78 -8.43
N GLU A 147 -6.20 -12.71 -9.26
CA GLU A 147 -6.20 -14.15 -8.97
C GLU A 147 -4.86 -14.83 -9.26
N ALA A 148 -3.89 -14.11 -9.84
CA ALA A 148 -2.57 -14.69 -10.11
C ALA A 148 -1.83 -15.01 -8.79
N PRO A 149 -1.20 -16.20 -8.68
CA PRO A 149 -0.46 -16.58 -7.49
C PRO A 149 0.60 -15.53 -7.10
N GLY A 150 0.70 -15.24 -5.81
CA GLY A 150 1.66 -14.28 -5.28
C GLY A 150 1.16 -12.83 -5.21
N VAL A 151 0.03 -12.50 -5.85
CA VAL A 151 -0.59 -11.18 -5.68
C VAL A 151 -1.22 -11.09 -4.29
N VAL A 152 -0.82 -10.07 -3.53
CA VAL A 152 -1.35 -9.79 -2.19
C VAL A 152 -2.21 -8.54 -2.16
N ARG A 153 -2.10 -7.67 -3.16
CA ARG A 153 -2.88 -6.43 -3.28
C ARG A 153 -2.80 -5.86 -4.70
N LEU A 154 -3.83 -5.12 -5.11
CA LEU A 154 -3.77 -4.30 -6.32
C LEU A 154 -3.40 -2.86 -5.97
N ALA A 155 -2.76 -2.17 -6.91
CA ALA A 155 -2.52 -0.73 -6.85
C ALA A 155 -2.92 -0.06 -8.17
N PHE A 156 -3.33 1.21 -8.12
CA PHE A 156 -3.75 2.00 -9.28
C PHE A 156 -2.69 3.04 -9.64
N GLY A 157 -2.10 2.94 -10.82
CA GLY A 157 -1.20 3.96 -11.36
C GLY A 157 -1.97 5.03 -12.15
N SER A 158 -2.67 5.93 -11.44
CA SER A 158 -3.58 6.90 -12.06
C SER A 158 -2.91 7.83 -13.07
N GLY A 159 -1.63 8.13 -12.90
CA GLY A 159 -0.85 8.98 -13.82
C GLY A 159 -0.68 8.31 -15.19
N ASP A 160 -0.20 7.09 -15.20
CA ASP A 160 0.05 6.32 -16.43
C ASP A 160 -1.26 5.88 -17.08
N PHE A 161 -2.27 5.51 -16.28
CA PHE A 161 -3.62 5.25 -16.79
C PHE A 161 -4.20 6.46 -17.57
N ARG A 162 -4.03 7.67 -17.04
CA ARG A 162 -4.46 8.90 -17.73
C ARG A 162 -3.65 9.15 -19.01
N ARG A 163 -2.37 8.86 -19.00
CA ARG A 163 -1.51 8.96 -20.19
C ARG A 163 -1.94 7.97 -21.27
N ASP A 164 -2.30 6.76 -20.90
CA ASP A 164 -2.75 5.70 -21.81
C ASP A 164 -4.14 6.01 -22.40
N THR A 165 -5.08 6.42 -21.56
CA THR A 165 -6.50 6.59 -21.95
C THR A 165 -6.87 8.00 -22.40
N GLY A 166 -6.06 9.01 -22.09
CA GLY A 166 -6.43 10.41 -22.27
C GLY A 166 -7.40 10.97 -21.22
N ALA A 167 -7.70 10.20 -20.16
CA ALA A 167 -8.62 10.63 -19.10
C ALA A 167 -8.09 11.86 -18.34
N ALA A 168 -9.00 12.74 -17.94
CA ALA A 168 -8.67 13.90 -17.11
C ALA A 168 -8.28 13.49 -15.67
N ASP A 169 -7.57 14.39 -14.96
CA ASP A 169 -7.34 14.27 -13.51
C ASP A 169 -8.60 14.71 -12.73
N ASP A 170 -9.62 13.89 -12.85
CA ASP A 170 -10.94 14.17 -12.32
C ASP A 170 -11.52 12.91 -11.66
N PRO A 171 -12.17 13.03 -10.48
CA PRO A 171 -12.74 11.88 -9.78
C PRO A 171 -13.71 11.05 -10.63
N LEU A 172 -14.55 11.70 -11.43
CA LEU A 172 -15.55 11.04 -12.27
C LEU A 172 -14.89 10.33 -13.47
N ALA A 173 -13.88 10.94 -14.08
CA ALA A 173 -13.13 10.32 -15.18
C ALA A 173 -12.39 9.05 -14.76
N LEU A 174 -11.97 8.97 -13.49
CA LEU A 174 -11.26 7.81 -12.93
C LEU A 174 -12.17 6.86 -12.14
N LEU A 175 -13.46 7.14 -12.04
CA LEU A 175 -14.39 6.37 -11.21
C LEU A 175 -14.47 4.90 -11.64
N TYR A 176 -14.59 4.64 -12.94
CA TYR A 176 -14.66 3.27 -13.45
C TYR A 176 -13.43 2.45 -13.06
N ALA A 177 -12.24 2.97 -13.32
CA ALA A 177 -11.00 2.26 -13.03
C ALA A 177 -10.87 1.94 -11.52
N ARG A 178 -11.14 2.91 -10.63
CA ARG A 178 -11.13 2.70 -9.19
C ARG A 178 -12.16 1.68 -8.74
N SER A 179 -13.40 1.81 -9.17
CA SER A 179 -14.50 0.89 -8.81
C SER A 179 -14.26 -0.52 -9.33
N ARG A 180 -13.68 -0.65 -10.54
CA ARG A 180 -13.28 -1.94 -11.12
C ARG A 180 -12.24 -2.63 -10.25
N LEU A 181 -11.18 -1.92 -9.84
CA LEU A 181 -10.13 -2.47 -8.98
C LEU A 181 -10.66 -2.86 -7.59
N VAL A 182 -11.54 -2.06 -6.99
CA VAL A 182 -12.17 -2.37 -5.69
C VAL A 182 -13.00 -3.65 -5.78
N SER A 183 -13.90 -3.73 -6.77
CA SER A 183 -14.76 -4.90 -6.98
C SER A 183 -13.93 -6.15 -7.27
N THR A 184 -12.88 -6.01 -8.06
CA THR A 184 -11.94 -7.08 -8.41
C THR A 184 -11.17 -7.57 -7.20
N SER A 185 -10.57 -6.66 -6.42
CA SER A 185 -9.85 -7.02 -5.19
C SER A 185 -10.77 -7.85 -4.27
N ARG A 186 -12.02 -7.41 -4.11
CA ARG A 186 -12.97 -8.14 -3.27
C ARG A 186 -13.34 -9.50 -3.84
N ALA A 187 -13.54 -9.62 -5.15
CA ALA A 187 -13.85 -10.88 -5.82
C ALA A 187 -12.72 -11.91 -5.68
N ALA A 188 -11.47 -11.44 -5.75
CA ALA A 188 -10.27 -12.28 -5.57
C ALA A 188 -9.90 -12.52 -4.08
N GLY A 189 -10.68 -12.02 -3.11
CA GLY A 189 -10.38 -12.16 -1.69
C GLY A 189 -9.20 -11.28 -1.20
N LEU A 190 -8.81 -10.29 -1.99
CA LEU A 190 -7.72 -9.37 -1.65
C LEU A 190 -8.21 -8.19 -0.80
N PRO A 191 -7.31 -7.54 -0.04
CA PRO A 191 -7.58 -6.26 0.59
C PRO A 191 -7.98 -5.18 -0.42
N GLY A 192 -8.61 -4.09 0.05
CA GLY A 192 -8.91 -2.93 -0.79
C GLY A 192 -7.65 -2.39 -1.47
N PRO A 193 -7.73 -1.95 -2.74
CA PRO A 193 -6.55 -1.55 -3.51
C PRO A 193 -5.92 -0.25 -2.99
N VAL A 194 -4.66 -0.04 -3.38
CA VAL A 194 -3.92 1.21 -3.16
C VAL A 194 -4.24 2.19 -4.30
N ASP A 195 -4.76 3.38 -4.00
CA ASP A 195 -5.05 4.41 -5.00
C ASP A 195 -3.78 5.12 -5.49
N GLY A 196 -3.88 5.75 -6.65
CA GLY A 196 -2.82 6.53 -7.27
C GLY A 196 -2.45 7.79 -6.47
N PRO A 197 -1.26 8.36 -6.74
CA PRO A 197 -0.78 9.50 -6.00
C PRO A 197 -1.51 10.79 -6.35
N THR A 198 -1.54 11.73 -5.40
CA THR A 198 -1.93 13.12 -5.64
C THR A 198 -0.68 13.96 -5.91
N VAL A 199 -0.58 14.53 -7.12
CA VAL A 199 0.58 15.37 -7.51
C VAL A 199 0.52 16.74 -6.85
N ARG A 200 -0.69 17.29 -6.67
CA ARG A 200 -0.92 18.59 -6.04
C ARG A 200 -0.41 18.61 -4.60
N ARG A 201 0.08 19.77 -4.17
CA ARG A 201 0.75 19.94 -2.86
C ARG A 201 -0.20 20.39 -1.74
N GLU A 202 -1.36 20.92 -2.10
CA GLU A 202 -2.32 21.45 -1.15
C GLU A 202 -2.89 20.31 -0.27
N PRO A 203 -2.73 20.36 1.06
CA PRO A 203 -3.18 19.30 1.96
C PRO A 203 -4.69 19.01 1.86
N ALA A 204 -5.51 20.04 1.66
CA ALA A 204 -6.95 19.86 1.49
C ALA A 204 -7.30 19.01 0.26
N VAL A 205 -6.63 19.24 -0.88
CA VAL A 205 -6.83 18.46 -2.10
C VAL A 205 -6.45 16.99 -1.89
N LEU A 206 -5.34 16.73 -1.19
CA LEU A 206 -4.91 15.38 -0.86
C LEU A 206 -5.92 14.68 0.05
N MET A 207 -6.40 15.38 1.08
CA MET A 207 -7.38 14.86 2.03
C MET A 207 -8.69 14.50 1.33
N ASP A 208 -9.23 15.41 0.50
CA ASP A 208 -10.46 15.18 -0.24
C ASP A 208 -10.32 14.03 -1.25
N ALA A 209 -9.20 13.96 -1.97
CA ALA A 209 -8.92 12.85 -2.89
C ALA A 209 -8.80 11.52 -2.14
N SER A 210 -8.21 11.50 -0.95
CA SER A 210 -8.06 10.28 -0.14
C SER A 210 -9.41 9.80 0.42
N ARG A 211 -10.23 10.73 0.94
CA ARG A 211 -11.59 10.42 1.40
C ARG A 211 -12.49 9.94 0.27
N HIS A 212 -12.39 10.56 -0.91
CA HIS A 212 -13.11 10.09 -2.09
C HIS A 212 -12.72 8.65 -2.44
N ALA A 213 -11.44 8.33 -2.52
CA ALA A 213 -10.96 6.98 -2.78
C ALA A 213 -11.45 5.97 -1.71
N ALA A 214 -11.39 6.35 -0.42
CA ALA A 214 -11.92 5.55 0.68
C ALA A 214 -13.42 5.27 0.53
N SER A 215 -14.21 6.26 0.11
CA SER A 215 -15.65 6.10 -0.13
C SER A 215 -15.99 5.08 -1.23
N LEU A 216 -15.03 4.82 -2.14
CA LEU A 216 -15.15 3.80 -3.18
C LEU A 216 -14.69 2.40 -2.70
N GLY A 217 -14.01 2.32 -1.55
CA GLY A 217 -13.46 1.08 -1.00
C GLY A 217 -11.95 0.89 -1.23
N MET A 218 -11.22 1.92 -1.66
CA MET A 218 -9.77 1.89 -1.66
C MET A 218 -9.25 2.10 -0.24
N THR A 219 -8.24 1.35 0.18
CA THR A 219 -7.77 1.34 1.57
C THR A 219 -6.30 1.72 1.73
N GLY A 220 -5.66 2.15 0.65
CA GLY A 220 -4.31 2.69 0.65
C GLY A 220 -4.14 3.76 -0.43
N ARG A 221 -3.03 4.51 -0.36
CA ARG A 221 -2.66 5.53 -1.35
C ARG A 221 -1.15 5.62 -1.53
N LEU A 222 -0.72 5.73 -2.80
CA LEU A 222 0.66 6.06 -3.14
C LEU A 222 0.95 7.52 -2.75
N CYS A 223 2.07 7.74 -2.06
CA CYS A 223 2.60 9.05 -1.69
C CYS A 223 3.88 9.31 -2.47
N LEU A 224 4.03 10.49 -3.05
CA LEU A 224 5.24 10.94 -3.76
C LEU A 224 6.19 11.74 -2.86
N ARG A 225 5.75 12.13 -1.69
CA ARG A 225 6.47 12.99 -0.74
C ARG A 225 6.12 12.62 0.69
N GLU A 226 7.09 12.77 1.57
CA GLU A 226 6.96 12.47 3.00
C GLU A 226 5.85 13.31 3.67
N GLU A 227 5.71 14.59 3.27
CA GLU A 227 4.69 15.49 3.81
C GLU A 227 3.24 15.05 3.48
N GLN A 228 3.06 14.06 2.62
CA GLN A 228 1.74 13.51 2.30
C GLN A 228 1.31 12.40 3.27
N VAL A 229 2.24 11.79 3.97
CA VAL A 229 2.04 10.56 4.74
C VAL A 229 1.00 10.76 5.85
N ASP A 230 1.19 11.76 6.71
CA ASP A 230 0.29 12.00 7.84
C ASP A 230 -1.15 12.27 7.39
N ALA A 231 -1.31 13.07 6.33
CA ALA A 231 -2.62 13.39 5.78
C ALA A 231 -3.32 12.15 5.18
N VAL A 232 -2.56 11.27 4.51
CA VAL A 232 -3.08 10.01 3.98
C VAL A 232 -3.44 9.06 5.12
N ASN A 233 -2.57 8.89 6.11
CA ASN A 233 -2.83 8.06 7.27
C ASN A 233 -4.10 8.53 8.02
N ALA A 234 -4.24 9.84 8.25
CA ALA A 234 -5.42 10.41 8.88
C ALA A 234 -6.70 10.20 8.05
N ALA A 235 -6.62 10.37 6.71
CA ALA A 235 -7.79 10.25 5.83
C ALA A 235 -8.30 8.81 5.66
N LEU A 236 -7.41 7.81 5.81
CA LEU A 236 -7.70 6.39 5.63
C LEU A 236 -7.83 5.63 6.95
N SER A 237 -7.73 6.32 8.08
CA SER A 237 -7.97 5.74 9.41
C SER A 237 -9.45 5.86 9.80
N PRO A 238 -9.96 4.94 10.63
CA PRO A 238 -11.25 5.10 11.25
C PRO A 238 -11.35 6.42 12.04
N THR A 239 -12.49 7.09 11.89
CA THR A 239 -12.80 8.29 12.68
C THR A 239 -13.37 7.92 14.06
N GLY A 240 -13.34 8.86 15.01
CA GLY A 240 -13.97 8.66 16.33
C GLY A 240 -15.46 8.31 16.24
N ASP A 241 -16.19 8.95 15.32
CA ASP A 241 -17.62 8.66 15.08
C ASP A 241 -17.84 7.24 14.53
N GLU A 242 -16.96 6.78 13.62
CA GLU A 242 -17.02 5.41 13.08
C GLU A 242 -16.71 4.38 14.15
N LEU A 243 -15.75 4.64 15.04
CA LEU A 243 -15.44 3.78 16.17
C LEU A 243 -16.61 3.72 17.16
N ALA A 244 -17.19 4.86 17.54
CA ALA A 244 -18.34 4.91 18.41
C ALA A 244 -19.54 4.13 17.84
N TRP A 245 -19.79 4.28 16.54
CA TRP A 245 -20.80 3.50 15.82
C TRP A 245 -20.48 1.99 15.82
N ALA A 246 -19.23 1.61 15.61
CA ALA A 246 -18.83 0.21 15.58
C ALA A 246 -19.03 -0.45 16.94
N PHE A 247 -18.65 0.22 18.03
CA PHE A 247 -18.87 -0.28 19.39
C PHE A 247 -20.37 -0.42 19.71
N ASP A 248 -21.22 0.56 19.36
CA ASP A 248 -22.69 0.46 19.58
C ASP A 248 -23.29 -0.74 18.83
N VAL A 249 -22.83 -1.01 17.60
CA VAL A 249 -23.26 -2.18 16.82
C VAL A 249 -22.86 -3.49 17.50
N LEU A 250 -21.61 -3.60 17.96
CA LEU A 250 -21.10 -4.82 18.59
C LEU A 250 -21.72 -5.05 19.97
N ASP A 251 -21.89 -4.03 20.80
CA ASP A 251 -22.60 -4.09 22.08
C ASP A 251 -24.07 -4.50 21.88
N THR A 252 -24.73 -3.98 20.85
CA THR A 252 -26.10 -4.39 20.50
C THR A 252 -26.15 -5.87 20.09
N LEU A 253 -25.15 -6.37 19.35
CA LEU A 253 -25.06 -7.80 19.00
C LEU A 253 -24.91 -8.67 20.25
N GLU A 254 -24.08 -8.29 21.21
CA GLU A 254 -23.91 -9.04 22.44
C GLU A 254 -25.18 -9.11 23.28
N ARG A 255 -25.89 -7.99 23.40
CA ARG A 255 -27.12 -7.90 24.21
C ARG A 255 -28.34 -8.55 23.56
N CYS A 256 -28.47 -8.47 22.24
CA CYS A 256 -29.72 -8.81 21.54
C CYS A 256 -29.55 -9.93 20.51
N GLY A 257 -28.32 -10.34 20.18
CA GLY A 257 -28.05 -11.25 19.07
C GLY A 257 -28.40 -10.65 17.70
N ILE A 258 -28.43 -11.48 16.69
CA ILE A 258 -28.84 -11.09 15.32
C ILE A 258 -30.37 -10.99 15.28
N ARG A 259 -30.91 -9.86 14.89
CA ARG A 259 -32.36 -9.57 14.84
C ARG A 259 -32.95 -9.75 13.45
N ASP A 260 -32.17 -9.36 12.42
CA ASP A 260 -32.59 -9.49 11.02
C ASP A 260 -31.37 -9.51 10.05
N GLY A 261 -31.65 -9.67 8.75
CA GLY A 261 -30.61 -9.77 7.72
C GLY A 261 -29.78 -8.51 7.52
N SER A 262 -30.19 -7.34 8.02
CA SER A 262 -29.43 -6.10 7.94
C SER A 262 -28.30 -6.04 9.00
N ASP A 263 -28.39 -6.85 10.04
CA ASP A 263 -27.39 -6.86 11.12
C ASP A 263 -26.05 -7.45 10.63
N LEU A 264 -26.04 -8.49 9.79
CA LEU A 264 -24.81 -9.13 9.31
C LEU A 264 -23.84 -8.17 8.59
N PRO A 265 -24.28 -7.36 7.60
CA PRO A 265 -23.40 -6.38 6.97
C PRO A 265 -22.89 -5.30 7.95
N ARG A 266 -23.72 -4.87 8.90
CA ARG A 266 -23.35 -3.88 9.92
C ARG A 266 -22.29 -4.42 10.86
N ILE A 267 -22.47 -5.65 11.34
CA ILE A 267 -21.50 -6.34 12.21
C ILE A 267 -20.15 -6.52 11.48
N ALA A 268 -20.18 -6.96 10.21
CA ALA A 268 -18.97 -7.13 9.43
C ALA A 268 -18.22 -5.79 9.26
N ARG A 269 -18.94 -4.69 9.00
CA ARG A 269 -18.35 -3.35 8.93
C ARG A 269 -17.78 -2.90 10.29
N ALA A 270 -18.51 -3.10 11.37
CA ALA A 270 -18.06 -2.72 12.72
C ALA A 270 -16.76 -3.45 13.10
N ARG A 271 -16.69 -4.77 12.87
CA ARG A 271 -15.45 -5.55 13.09
C ARG A 271 -14.28 -5.07 12.24
N ALA A 272 -14.53 -4.73 10.98
CA ALA A 272 -13.48 -4.21 10.10
C ALA A 272 -12.94 -2.84 10.60
N ILE A 273 -13.80 -1.97 11.13
CA ILE A 273 -13.41 -0.67 11.72
C ILE A 273 -12.55 -0.91 12.97
N CYS A 274 -12.99 -1.79 13.90
CA CYS A 274 -12.23 -2.11 15.12
C CYS A 274 -10.87 -2.74 14.79
N GLY A 275 -10.83 -3.71 13.88
CA GLY A 275 -9.56 -4.34 13.47
C GLY A 275 -8.59 -3.36 12.78
N ALA A 276 -9.11 -2.39 12.00
CA ALA A 276 -8.28 -1.33 11.43
C ALA A 276 -7.72 -0.40 12.52
N ALA A 277 -8.54 -0.01 13.50
CA ALA A 277 -8.10 0.82 14.61
C ALA A 277 -6.99 0.15 15.43
N GLU A 278 -7.16 -1.14 15.72
CA GLU A 278 -6.15 -1.94 16.42
C GLU A 278 -4.83 -1.99 15.61
N ALA A 279 -4.91 -2.32 14.33
CA ALA A 279 -3.73 -2.39 13.46
C ALA A 279 -2.99 -1.05 13.32
N PHE A 280 -3.70 0.07 13.48
CA PHE A 280 -3.12 1.42 13.38
C PHE A 280 -2.74 2.00 14.75
N GLY A 281 -2.93 1.27 15.85
CA GLY A 281 -2.66 1.76 17.19
C GLY A 281 -3.54 2.94 17.60
N ILE A 282 -4.77 3.01 17.07
CA ILE A 282 -5.73 4.06 17.40
C ILE A 282 -6.46 3.64 18.68
N GLU A 283 -6.18 4.34 19.79
CA GLU A 283 -6.91 4.14 21.05
C GLU A 283 -8.27 4.81 20.96
N ALA A 284 -9.33 4.08 21.34
CA ALA A 284 -10.60 4.72 21.61
C ALA A 284 -10.45 5.56 22.89
N ASP A 285 -10.89 6.80 22.88
CA ASP A 285 -10.90 7.66 24.08
C ASP A 285 -11.44 6.86 25.30
N ALA A 286 -10.72 6.90 26.39
CA ALA A 286 -10.73 5.98 27.54
C ALA A 286 -12.05 5.84 28.32
N ALA A 287 -13.20 6.06 27.71
CA ALA A 287 -14.51 5.86 28.33
C ALA A 287 -15.22 4.55 27.94
N ALA A 288 -14.71 3.80 26.96
CA ALA A 288 -15.40 2.57 26.54
C ALA A 288 -14.45 1.54 25.90
N VAL A 289 -14.31 0.40 26.54
CA VAL A 289 -14.09 -0.93 25.96
C VAL A 289 -12.74 -1.21 25.29
N HIS A 290 -12.07 -2.26 25.77
CA HIS A 290 -10.89 -2.84 25.13
C HIS A 290 -11.22 -3.26 23.68
N ILE A 291 -10.56 -2.61 22.71
CA ILE A 291 -10.71 -2.90 21.26
C ILE A 291 -10.40 -4.37 20.94
N SER A 292 -9.48 -5.00 21.68
CA SER A 292 -9.09 -6.41 21.53
C SER A 292 -10.22 -7.41 21.68
N ASP A 293 -11.29 -7.06 22.41
CA ASP A 293 -12.40 -7.98 22.68
C ASP A 293 -13.32 -8.18 21.45
N TYR A 294 -13.18 -7.33 20.43
CA TYR A 294 -14.06 -7.31 19.24
C TYR A 294 -13.35 -7.61 17.93
N ALA A 295 -12.03 -7.82 17.92
CA ALA A 295 -11.24 -8.03 16.70
C ALA A 295 -11.18 -9.50 16.21
N SER A 296 -11.80 -10.43 16.94
CA SER A 296 -11.76 -11.88 16.64
C SER A 296 -13.00 -12.42 15.91
#